data_89f526143972c55afc3b5a2563442188
#
_entry.id   89f526143972c55afc3b5a2563442188
#
_cell.length_a   1.000
_cell.length_b   1.000
_cell.length_c   1.000
_cell.angle_alpha   90.00
_cell.angle_beta   90.00
_cell.angle_gamma   90.00
#
_symmetry.space_group_name_H-M   'P 1'
#
loop_
_entity.id
_entity.type
_entity.pdbx_description
1 polymer ?
#
loop_
_entity_poly.entity_id
_entity_poly.type
_entity_poly.pdbx_seq_one_letter_code
_entity_poly.pdbx_strand_id
1 'polypeptide(L)'
;MKKILTLGIVLLTVNSLLPAQEITFSETKFNWGTIREQDGNVSHDFRFVNTGDKPLTIKNIITGCGCTSSEWTEKAYQPGEEGIIRLVYHPQGRTENDINLVAEIYTNRAAKGVVTLEMAGEIKREAPSYSTRYNPANGKRSQSPTYIPQDEYEQILERIREELYAKTTTQQADRATEKLLRSMLPEGKWSDLD
;
A
#
# COMPACT_ATOMS: atom_id res chain seq x y z
N MET A 1 67.17 -25.04 42.12
CA MET A 1 66.74 -24.08 41.10
C MET A 1 65.57 -24.71 40.39
N LYS A 2 64.33 -24.29 40.73
CA LYS A 2 63.08 -24.86 40.19
C LYS A 2 62.68 -24.10 38.93
N LYS A 3 62.73 -24.77 37.81
CA LYS A 3 62.16 -24.22 36.54
C LYS A 3 60.66 -24.37 36.58
N ILE A 4 59.96 -23.29 36.76
CA ILE A 4 58.50 -23.23 36.66
C ILE A 4 58.18 -23.21 35.20
N LEU A 5 57.69 -24.33 34.72
CA LEU A 5 57.14 -24.44 33.38
C LEU A 5 55.73 -23.81 33.37
N THR A 6 55.64 -22.56 33.00
CA THR A 6 54.36 -21.90 32.78
C THR A 6 53.74 -22.42 31.51
N LEU A 7 52.85 -23.42 31.66
CA LEU A 7 51.98 -23.91 30.59
C LEU A 7 50.92 -22.82 30.33
N GLY A 8 51.18 -22.00 29.33
CA GLY A 8 50.22 -21.04 28.82
C GLY A 8 49.03 -21.77 28.22
N ILE A 9 47.96 -21.86 28.98
CA ILE A 9 46.66 -22.25 28.45
C ILE A 9 46.17 -21.09 27.60
N VAL A 10 46.44 -21.17 26.31
CA VAL A 10 45.74 -20.34 25.32
C VAL A 10 44.33 -20.86 25.29
N LEU A 11 43.48 -20.20 26.05
CA LEU A 11 42.04 -20.37 25.98
C LEU A 11 41.61 -19.81 24.64
N LEU A 12 41.59 -20.65 23.60
CA LEU A 12 40.89 -20.35 22.36
C LEU A 12 39.40 -20.26 22.71
N THR A 13 38.94 -19.06 23.00
CA THR A 13 37.53 -18.76 22.98
C THR A 13 37.07 -18.93 21.54
N VAL A 14 36.69 -20.13 21.18
CA VAL A 14 35.88 -20.38 20.00
C VAL A 14 34.57 -19.65 20.27
N ASN A 15 34.50 -18.41 19.80
CA ASN A 15 33.21 -17.76 19.61
C ASN A 15 32.43 -18.65 18.68
N SER A 16 31.63 -19.55 19.24
CA SER A 16 30.62 -20.26 18.54
C SER A 16 29.60 -19.18 18.10
N LEU A 17 29.89 -18.53 16.96
CA LEU A 17 28.87 -17.85 16.18
C LEU A 17 27.83 -18.91 15.91
N LEU A 18 26.80 -18.96 16.75
CA LEU A 18 25.63 -19.78 16.48
C LEU A 18 25.16 -19.37 15.10
N PRO A 19 25.17 -20.28 14.15
CA PRO A 19 24.74 -19.99 12.79
C PRO A 19 23.31 -19.57 12.83
N ALA A 20 23.06 -18.28 12.74
CA ALA A 20 21.74 -17.75 12.64
C ALA A 20 21.34 -17.78 11.15
N GLN A 21 20.25 -18.46 10.85
CA GLN A 21 19.59 -18.25 9.58
C GLN A 21 19.14 -16.80 9.54
N GLU A 22 19.82 -15.99 8.76
CA GLU A 22 19.56 -14.56 8.70
C GLU A 22 19.08 -14.19 7.31
N ILE A 23 17.99 -13.46 7.27
CA ILE A 23 17.49 -12.82 6.07
C ILE A 23 17.87 -11.35 6.12
N THR A 24 18.56 -10.89 5.11
CA THR A 24 18.95 -9.48 4.98
C THR A 24 18.31 -8.92 3.73
N PHE A 25 17.53 -7.87 3.91
CA PHE A 25 16.91 -7.14 2.80
C PHE A 25 17.81 -5.98 2.34
N SER A 26 17.80 -5.70 1.04
CA SER A 26 18.43 -4.49 0.49
C SER A 26 17.77 -3.21 1.02
N GLU A 27 16.47 -3.29 1.24
CA GLU A 27 15.64 -2.26 1.86
C GLU A 27 14.46 -2.91 2.57
N THR A 28 13.98 -2.32 3.65
CA THR A 28 12.80 -2.77 4.39
C THR A 28 11.66 -1.75 4.35
N LYS A 29 11.91 -0.59 3.73
CA LYS A 29 10.93 0.49 3.59
C LYS A 29 10.93 0.99 2.16
N PHE A 30 9.74 1.17 1.63
CA PHE A 30 9.56 1.72 0.29
C PHE A 30 8.43 2.74 0.27
N ASN A 31 8.58 3.79 -0.54
CA ASN A 31 7.57 4.81 -0.71
C ASN A 31 7.26 5.00 -2.21
N TRP A 32 6.01 4.73 -2.59
CA TRP A 32 5.54 4.95 -3.97
C TRP A 32 5.38 6.44 -4.33
N GLY A 33 5.47 7.35 -3.33
CA GLY A 33 5.05 8.74 -3.54
C GLY A 33 3.54 8.81 -3.78
N THR A 34 3.14 9.67 -4.73
CA THR A 34 1.73 9.79 -5.11
C THR A 34 1.40 8.83 -6.24
N ILE A 35 0.46 7.92 -6.01
CA ILE A 35 -0.11 7.03 -7.01
C ILE A 35 -1.53 7.48 -7.37
N ARG A 36 -2.01 7.14 -8.57
CA ARG A 36 -3.39 7.42 -8.97
C ARG A 36 -4.19 6.11 -8.94
N GLU A 37 -5.36 6.14 -8.30
CA GLU A 37 -6.23 4.96 -8.17
C GLU A 37 -6.56 4.33 -9.54
N GLN A 38 -6.76 5.16 -10.55
CA GLN A 38 -7.08 4.72 -11.91
C GLN A 38 -5.95 3.99 -12.63
N ASP A 39 -4.69 4.16 -12.21
CA ASP A 39 -3.55 3.47 -12.82
C ASP A 39 -3.52 1.99 -12.40
N GLY A 40 -4.41 1.59 -11.48
CA GLY A 40 -4.54 0.22 -11.04
C GLY A 40 -3.55 -0.16 -9.93
N ASN A 41 -3.25 -1.44 -9.84
CA ASN A 41 -2.40 -1.97 -8.79
C ASN A 41 -0.95 -1.50 -8.95
N VAL A 42 -0.31 -1.23 -7.83
CA VAL A 42 1.13 -0.93 -7.77
C VAL A 42 1.86 -2.03 -7.02
N SER A 43 3.10 -2.31 -7.41
CA SER A 43 3.91 -3.36 -6.78
C SER A 43 5.32 -2.88 -6.50
N HIS A 44 5.96 -3.54 -5.52
CA HIS A 44 7.37 -3.36 -5.25
C HIS A 44 8.03 -4.70 -4.93
N ASP A 45 9.26 -4.88 -5.41
CA ASP A 45 10.07 -6.07 -5.25
C ASP A 45 11.12 -5.87 -4.16
N PHE A 46 10.89 -6.41 -2.98
CA PHE A 46 11.85 -6.44 -1.90
C PHE A 46 12.86 -7.58 -2.12
N ARG A 47 14.10 -7.20 -2.41
CA ARG A 47 15.19 -8.15 -2.60
C ARG A 47 15.83 -8.51 -1.27
N PHE A 48 16.09 -9.79 -1.07
CA PHE A 48 16.77 -10.28 0.12
C PHE A 48 17.85 -11.30 -0.22
N VAL A 49 18.75 -11.52 0.72
CA VAL A 49 19.79 -12.55 0.67
C VAL A 49 19.70 -13.38 1.94
N ASN A 50 19.88 -14.68 1.83
CA ASN A 50 20.14 -15.54 2.99
C ASN A 50 21.60 -15.32 3.42
N THR A 51 21.81 -14.49 4.44
CA THR A 51 23.15 -14.22 5.00
C THR A 51 23.53 -15.20 6.12
N GLY A 52 22.65 -16.14 6.45
CA GLY A 52 22.94 -17.22 7.37
C GLY A 52 23.78 -18.33 6.74
N ASP A 53 24.11 -19.34 7.53
CA ASP A 53 24.89 -20.53 7.11
C ASP A 53 24.02 -21.77 6.86
N LYS A 54 22.70 -21.64 7.01
CA LYS A 54 21.72 -22.71 6.80
C LYS A 54 20.64 -22.29 5.81
N PRO A 55 19.97 -23.25 5.16
CA PRO A 55 18.86 -22.94 4.27
C PRO A 55 17.76 -22.15 4.96
N LEU A 56 17.37 -21.04 4.35
CA LEU A 56 16.30 -20.16 4.78
C LEU A 56 15.00 -20.51 4.01
N THR A 57 13.90 -20.60 4.71
CA THR A 57 12.58 -20.80 4.10
C THR A 57 11.63 -19.72 4.61
N ILE A 58 10.94 -19.03 3.70
CA ILE A 58 9.81 -18.18 4.04
C ILE A 58 8.62 -19.09 4.33
N LYS A 59 8.04 -18.97 5.51
CA LYS A 59 6.92 -19.80 5.98
C LYS A 59 5.58 -19.17 5.70
N ASN A 60 5.51 -17.85 5.88
CA ASN A 60 4.29 -17.10 5.66
C ASN A 60 4.62 -15.61 5.50
N ILE A 61 3.75 -14.89 4.85
CA ILE A 61 3.76 -13.42 4.79
C ILE A 61 2.38 -12.94 5.20
N ILE A 62 2.32 -12.13 6.26
CA ILE A 62 1.07 -11.54 6.75
C ILE A 62 1.07 -10.06 6.40
N THR A 63 0.08 -9.64 5.62
CA THR A 63 -0.14 -8.24 5.29
C THR A 63 -1.19 -7.64 6.22
N GLY A 64 -0.98 -6.38 6.64
CA GLY A 64 -1.83 -5.71 7.63
C GLY A 64 -3.25 -5.39 7.15
N CYS A 65 -3.53 -5.53 5.84
CA CYS A 65 -4.86 -5.33 5.26
C CYS A 65 -5.12 -6.31 4.12
N GLY A 66 -6.40 -6.54 3.79
CA GLY A 66 -6.80 -7.26 2.57
C GLY A 66 -6.52 -6.50 1.27
N CYS A 67 -5.91 -5.33 1.35
CA CYS A 67 -5.55 -4.45 0.23
C CYS A 67 -4.17 -4.75 -0.35
N THR A 68 -3.44 -5.70 0.23
CA THR A 68 -2.09 -6.06 -0.21
C THR A 68 -2.00 -7.57 -0.37
N SER A 69 -1.52 -8.01 -1.52
CA SER A 69 -1.13 -9.40 -1.77
C SER A 69 0.39 -9.52 -1.81
N SER A 70 0.87 -10.72 -1.54
CA SER A 70 2.29 -11.05 -1.54
C SER A 70 2.58 -12.23 -2.45
N GLU A 71 3.69 -12.15 -3.16
CA GLU A 71 4.17 -13.19 -4.07
C GLU A 71 5.65 -13.47 -3.78
N TRP A 72 6.01 -14.75 -3.64
CA TRP A 72 7.40 -15.18 -3.48
C TRP A 72 7.56 -16.62 -3.98
N THR A 73 8.80 -17.03 -4.19
CA THR A 73 9.09 -18.43 -4.55
C THR A 73 9.20 -19.28 -3.30
N GLU A 74 8.32 -20.27 -3.16
CA GLU A 74 8.36 -21.24 -2.06
C GLU A 74 9.48 -22.25 -2.25
N LYS A 75 10.66 -21.95 -1.71
CA LYS A 75 11.82 -22.83 -1.71
C LYS A 75 12.71 -22.61 -0.50
N ALA A 76 13.70 -23.48 -0.32
CA ALA A 76 14.78 -23.27 0.62
C ALA A 76 15.91 -22.50 -0.07
N TYR A 77 16.15 -21.25 0.34
CA TYR A 77 17.24 -20.42 -0.15
C TYR A 77 18.54 -20.80 0.54
N GLN A 78 19.53 -21.23 -0.25
CA GLN A 78 20.84 -21.62 0.29
C GLN A 78 21.62 -20.41 0.85
N PRO A 79 22.63 -20.63 1.71
CA PRO A 79 23.53 -19.56 2.15
C PRO A 79 24.07 -18.74 0.96
N GLY A 80 23.93 -17.40 1.02
CA GLY A 80 24.30 -16.48 -0.04
C GLY A 80 23.32 -16.38 -1.21
N GLU A 81 22.24 -17.16 -1.21
CA GLU A 81 21.25 -17.12 -2.27
C GLU A 81 20.31 -15.92 -2.11
N GLU A 82 20.01 -15.28 -3.24
CA GLU A 82 19.10 -14.16 -3.32
C GLU A 82 17.65 -14.60 -3.58
N GLY A 83 16.70 -13.81 -3.10
CA GLY A 83 15.29 -13.98 -3.35
C GLY A 83 14.58 -12.63 -3.47
N ILE A 84 13.33 -12.72 -3.91
CA ILE A 84 12.45 -11.57 -4.07
C ILE A 84 11.12 -11.87 -3.39
N ILE A 85 10.62 -10.88 -2.66
CA ILE A 85 9.24 -10.82 -2.19
C ILE A 85 8.59 -9.65 -2.91
N ARG A 86 7.61 -9.93 -3.74
CA ARG A 86 6.79 -8.90 -4.39
C ARG A 86 5.57 -8.62 -3.54
N LEU A 87 5.36 -7.36 -3.19
CA LEU A 87 4.14 -6.89 -2.55
C LEU A 87 3.35 -6.06 -3.55
N VAL A 88 2.06 -6.38 -3.69
CA VAL A 88 1.15 -5.73 -4.63
C VAL A 88 0.05 -5.05 -3.83
N TYR A 89 -0.06 -3.74 -3.98
CA TYR A 89 -1.12 -2.95 -3.36
C TYR A 89 -2.27 -2.70 -4.35
N HIS A 90 -3.50 -2.86 -3.85
CA HIS A 90 -4.74 -2.70 -4.60
C HIS A 90 -5.46 -1.43 -4.11
N PRO A 91 -5.30 -0.28 -4.79
CA PRO A 91 -5.84 1.00 -4.34
C PRO A 91 -7.35 1.14 -4.53
N GLN A 92 -7.95 0.32 -5.40
CA GLN A 92 -9.36 0.47 -5.79
C GLN A 92 -10.32 0.23 -4.62
N GLY A 93 -11.32 1.11 -4.49
CA GLY A 93 -12.36 1.00 -3.47
C GLY A 93 -11.86 1.28 -2.05
N ARG A 94 -10.76 2.03 -1.90
CA ARG A 94 -10.26 2.50 -0.61
C ARG A 94 -10.74 3.90 -0.32
N THR A 95 -10.96 4.21 0.96
CA THR A 95 -11.38 5.54 1.41
C THR A 95 -10.21 6.39 1.87
N GLU A 96 -9.15 5.73 2.36
CA GLU A 96 -7.94 6.40 2.85
C GLU A 96 -7.11 6.94 1.68
N ASN A 97 -6.57 8.15 1.86
CA ASN A 97 -5.64 8.74 0.90
C ASN A 97 -4.19 8.34 1.19
N ASP A 98 -3.86 8.10 2.46
CA ASP A 98 -2.51 7.72 2.87
C ASP A 98 -2.33 6.21 2.82
N ILE A 99 -1.22 5.78 2.23
CA ILE A 99 -0.79 4.38 2.22
C ILE A 99 0.21 4.20 3.35
N ASN A 100 -0.15 3.37 4.33
CA ASN A 100 0.72 2.94 5.42
C ASN A 100 0.53 1.44 5.60
N LEU A 101 1.35 0.66 4.93
CA LEU A 101 1.22 -0.79 4.88
C LEU A 101 2.41 -1.46 5.54
N VAL A 102 2.12 -2.56 6.20
CA VAL A 102 3.10 -3.40 6.88
C VAL A 102 2.91 -4.83 6.40
N ALA A 103 4.01 -5.49 6.07
CA ALA A 103 4.05 -6.91 5.80
C ALA A 103 5.05 -7.59 6.74
N GLU A 104 4.60 -8.62 7.45
CA GLU A 104 5.41 -9.42 8.35
C GLU A 104 5.83 -10.71 7.66
N ILE A 105 7.14 -10.91 7.54
CA ILE A 105 7.75 -12.05 6.88
C ILE A 105 8.17 -13.07 7.93
N TYR A 106 7.51 -14.22 7.92
CA TYR A 106 7.79 -15.34 8.83
C TYR A 106 8.71 -16.34 8.15
N THR A 107 9.83 -16.66 8.79
CA THR A 107 10.83 -17.59 8.28
C THR A 107 10.99 -18.79 9.22
N ASN A 108 11.78 -19.79 8.80
CA ASN A 108 12.21 -20.91 9.65
C ASN A 108 13.31 -20.52 10.66
N ARG A 109 13.60 -19.23 10.82
CA ARG A 109 14.57 -18.71 11.79
C ARG A 109 14.07 -18.96 13.21
N ALA A 110 14.91 -19.53 14.06
CA ALA A 110 14.58 -19.70 15.47
C ALA A 110 14.58 -18.34 16.21
N ALA A 111 13.63 -18.15 17.11
CA ALA A 111 13.52 -17.09 18.12
C ALA A 111 13.29 -15.63 17.68
N LYS A 112 13.61 -15.19 16.46
CA LYS A 112 13.32 -13.82 15.95
C LYS A 112 12.91 -13.84 14.47
N GLY A 113 12.08 -14.81 14.09
CA GLY A 113 11.80 -15.14 12.70
C GLY A 113 10.90 -14.17 11.92
N VAL A 114 10.59 -13.00 12.47
CA VAL A 114 9.73 -12.03 11.79
C VAL A 114 10.55 -10.84 11.34
N VAL A 115 10.47 -10.52 10.06
CA VAL A 115 10.99 -9.27 9.49
C VAL A 115 9.82 -8.46 8.99
N THR A 116 9.85 -7.17 9.27
CA THR A 116 8.79 -6.25 8.87
C THR A 116 9.24 -5.46 7.64
N LEU A 117 8.41 -5.44 6.61
CA LEU A 117 8.53 -4.56 5.46
C LEU A 117 7.46 -3.47 5.55
N GLU A 118 7.85 -2.23 5.31
CA GLU A 118 6.97 -1.07 5.39
C GLU A 118 6.84 -0.42 4.01
N MET A 119 5.62 -0.09 3.64
CA MET A 119 5.33 0.61 2.39
C MET A 119 4.47 1.83 2.68
N ALA A 120 4.84 2.94 2.06
CA ALA A 120 4.15 4.21 2.21
C ALA A 120 3.79 4.80 0.85
N GLY A 121 2.90 5.79 0.86
CA GLY A 121 2.53 6.55 -0.32
C GLY A 121 1.26 7.35 -0.08
N GLU A 122 0.80 8.02 -1.11
CA GLU A 122 -0.43 8.78 -1.14
C GLU A 122 -1.26 8.39 -2.36
N ILE A 123 -2.58 8.26 -2.20
CA ILE A 123 -3.49 7.97 -3.30
C ILE A 123 -4.13 9.25 -3.77
N LYS A 124 -3.90 9.61 -5.02
CA LYS A 124 -4.65 10.65 -5.71
C LYS A 124 -5.85 10.01 -6.41
N ARG A 125 -7.03 10.40 -5.99
CA ARG A 125 -8.30 10.02 -6.62
C ARG A 125 -8.77 11.17 -7.48
N GLU A 126 -9.17 10.82 -8.67
CA GLU A 126 -9.82 11.78 -9.54
C GLU A 126 -11.31 11.41 -9.57
N ALA A 127 -12.15 12.34 -9.17
CA ALA A 127 -13.59 12.11 -9.21
C ALA A 127 -14.04 11.84 -10.66
N PRO A 128 -14.89 10.83 -10.88
CA PRO A 128 -15.43 10.61 -12.22
C PRO A 128 -16.25 11.83 -12.64
N SER A 129 -15.87 12.44 -13.74
CA SER A 129 -16.64 13.53 -14.31
C SER A 129 -17.68 12.96 -15.28
N TYR A 130 -18.88 13.44 -15.18
CA TYR A 130 -19.93 13.18 -16.14
C TYR A 130 -20.16 14.42 -17.00
N SER A 131 -19.60 14.46 -18.20
CA SER A 131 -20.04 15.45 -19.16
C SER A 131 -21.26 14.92 -19.90
N THR A 132 -22.39 15.59 -19.73
CA THR A 132 -23.54 15.36 -20.62
C THR A 132 -23.34 16.19 -21.88
N ARG A 133 -22.83 15.57 -22.93
CA ARG A 133 -22.77 16.22 -24.22
C ARG A 133 -24.16 16.10 -24.85
N TYR A 134 -24.86 17.23 -24.93
CA TYR A 134 -26.11 17.31 -25.70
C TYR A 134 -25.79 17.17 -27.19
N ASN A 135 -26.37 16.18 -27.84
CA ASN A 135 -26.29 16.04 -29.30
C ASN A 135 -27.55 16.66 -29.93
N PRO A 136 -27.45 17.84 -30.55
CA PRO A 136 -28.62 18.51 -31.14
C PRO A 136 -29.23 17.75 -32.32
N ALA A 137 -28.48 16.84 -32.95
CA ALA A 137 -28.94 16.09 -34.11
C ALA A 137 -29.96 14.98 -33.74
N ASN A 138 -29.91 14.46 -32.50
CA ASN A 138 -30.82 13.37 -32.08
C ASN A 138 -31.58 13.68 -30.78
N GLY A 139 -31.44 14.87 -30.21
CA GLY A 139 -32.12 15.29 -28.99
C GLY A 139 -31.72 14.49 -27.74
N LYS A 140 -30.71 13.65 -27.82
CA LYS A 140 -30.26 12.78 -26.71
C LYS A 140 -29.02 13.32 -26.04
N ARG A 141 -28.97 13.18 -24.72
CA ARG A 141 -27.77 13.40 -23.94
C ARG A 141 -26.96 12.10 -23.89
N SER A 142 -25.76 12.13 -24.39
CA SER A 142 -24.81 11.03 -24.23
C SER A 142 -24.09 11.23 -22.90
N GLN A 143 -24.22 10.28 -21.99
CA GLN A 143 -23.43 10.23 -20.78
C GLN A 143 -22.14 9.49 -21.11
N SER A 144 -21.07 10.23 -21.36
CA SER A 144 -19.73 9.66 -21.32
C SER A 144 -19.11 10.08 -20.00
N PRO A 145 -18.58 9.17 -19.23
CA PRO A 145 -17.79 9.55 -18.06
C PRO A 145 -16.61 10.37 -18.55
N THR A 146 -16.59 11.63 -18.20
CA THR A 146 -15.45 12.52 -18.42
C THR A 146 -14.83 12.72 -17.05
N TYR A 147 -13.54 12.62 -16.95
CA TYR A 147 -12.81 12.76 -15.72
C TYR A 147 -12.71 14.24 -15.32
N ILE A 148 -13.16 14.64 -14.13
CA ILE A 148 -12.89 15.96 -13.54
C ILE A 148 -11.77 15.76 -12.50
N PRO A 149 -10.66 16.50 -12.58
CA PRO A 149 -9.67 16.56 -11.50
C PRO A 149 -10.33 16.89 -10.17
N GLN A 150 -9.84 16.31 -9.08
CA GLN A 150 -10.48 16.44 -7.76
C GLN A 150 -10.51 17.91 -7.28
N ASP A 151 -9.49 18.67 -7.59
CA ASP A 151 -9.40 20.08 -7.31
C ASP A 151 -10.49 20.90 -8.04
N GLU A 152 -10.81 20.56 -9.27
CA GLU A 152 -11.91 21.18 -10.03
C GLU A 152 -13.27 20.78 -9.46
N TYR A 153 -13.43 19.51 -9.06
CA TYR A 153 -14.64 19.02 -8.41
C TYR A 153 -14.90 19.72 -7.08
N GLU A 154 -13.89 19.88 -6.23
CA GLU A 154 -13.99 20.60 -4.97
C GLU A 154 -14.33 22.10 -5.18
N GLN A 155 -13.75 22.75 -6.18
CA GLN A 155 -14.08 24.12 -6.55
C GLN A 155 -15.54 24.25 -7.02
N ILE A 156 -16.03 23.27 -7.77
CA ILE A 156 -17.43 23.23 -8.21
C ILE A 156 -18.36 23.05 -7.00
N LEU A 157 -18.03 22.12 -6.09
CA LEU A 157 -18.81 21.91 -4.87
C LEU A 157 -18.83 23.16 -3.98
N GLU A 158 -17.70 23.82 -3.81
CA GLU A 158 -17.62 25.04 -3.00
C GLU A 158 -18.46 26.17 -3.61
N ARG A 159 -18.41 26.35 -4.91
CA ARG A 159 -19.24 27.32 -5.63
C ARG A 159 -20.73 27.01 -5.48
N ILE A 160 -21.13 25.75 -5.62
CA ILE A 160 -22.52 25.31 -5.43
C ILE A 160 -22.94 25.56 -3.98
N ARG A 161 -22.05 25.28 -3.02
CA ARG A 161 -22.30 25.52 -1.60
C ARG A 161 -22.52 27.01 -1.34
N GLU A 162 -21.63 27.87 -1.81
CA GLU A 162 -21.75 29.33 -1.66
C GLU A 162 -23.06 29.87 -2.27
N GLU A 163 -23.42 29.45 -3.47
CA GLU A 163 -24.66 29.88 -4.11
C GLU A 163 -25.92 29.42 -3.37
N LEU A 164 -25.90 28.22 -2.80
CA LEU A 164 -27.02 27.67 -2.03
C LEU A 164 -27.13 28.32 -0.64
N TYR A 165 -25.99 28.48 0.07
CA TYR A 165 -26.00 29.12 1.39
C TYR A 165 -26.32 30.60 1.34
N ALA A 166 -26.00 31.32 0.27
CA ALA A 166 -26.40 32.69 0.06
C ALA A 166 -27.92 32.90 -0.06
N LYS A 167 -28.67 31.83 -0.35
CA LYS A 167 -30.13 31.91 -0.64
C LYS A 167 -31.02 31.19 0.36
N THR A 168 -30.49 30.42 1.33
CA THR A 168 -31.29 29.48 2.12
C THR A 168 -30.76 29.27 3.53
N THR A 169 -31.63 28.94 4.51
CA THR A 169 -31.17 28.47 5.83
C THR A 169 -30.42 27.14 5.70
N THR A 170 -29.43 26.93 6.56
CA THR A 170 -28.47 25.78 6.51
C THR A 170 -29.11 24.44 6.19
N GLN A 171 -30.23 24.12 6.86
CA GLN A 171 -30.92 22.84 6.70
C GLN A 171 -31.63 22.65 5.34
N GLN A 172 -32.03 23.74 4.68
CA GLN A 172 -32.62 23.70 3.34
C GLN A 172 -31.53 23.63 2.26
N ALA A 173 -30.36 24.27 2.52
CA ALA A 173 -29.21 24.21 1.64
C ALA A 173 -28.65 22.78 1.53
N ASP A 174 -28.53 22.08 2.66
CA ASP A 174 -28.03 20.70 2.67
C ASP A 174 -28.93 19.75 1.85
N ARG A 175 -30.26 19.89 2.02
CA ARG A 175 -31.23 19.09 1.24
C ARG A 175 -31.22 19.44 -0.25
N ALA A 176 -31.00 20.69 -0.60
CA ALA A 176 -30.96 21.14 -1.99
C ALA A 176 -29.66 20.66 -2.66
N THR A 177 -28.54 20.68 -1.92
CA THR A 177 -27.25 20.18 -2.37
C THR A 177 -27.33 18.67 -2.61
N GLU A 178 -27.89 17.91 -1.69
CA GLU A 178 -28.10 16.47 -1.84
C GLU A 178 -28.99 16.14 -3.05
N LYS A 179 -30.09 16.89 -3.21
CA LYS A 179 -31.01 16.71 -4.35
C LYS A 179 -30.31 17.02 -5.68
N LEU A 180 -29.46 18.04 -5.73
CA LEU A 180 -28.73 18.42 -6.94
C LEU A 180 -27.66 17.36 -7.26
N LEU A 181 -26.90 16.93 -6.27
CA LEU A 181 -25.93 15.83 -6.41
C LEU A 181 -26.61 14.56 -6.94
N ARG A 182 -27.77 14.19 -6.38
CA ARG A 182 -28.57 13.04 -6.86
C ARG A 182 -29.02 13.21 -8.31
N SER A 183 -29.30 14.43 -8.76
CA SER A 183 -29.69 14.68 -10.17
C SER A 183 -28.51 14.64 -11.15
N MET A 184 -27.30 14.81 -10.67
CA MET A 184 -26.07 14.85 -11.49
C MET A 184 -25.35 13.51 -11.56
N LEU A 185 -25.60 12.60 -10.62
CA LEU A 185 -24.99 11.28 -10.58
C LEU A 185 -25.96 10.21 -11.14
N PRO A 186 -25.48 9.25 -11.92
CA PRO A 186 -26.34 8.18 -12.44
C PRO A 186 -26.82 7.24 -11.34
N GLU A 187 -28.06 6.74 -11.50
CA GLU A 187 -28.65 5.77 -10.59
C GLU A 187 -27.75 4.53 -10.42
N GLY A 188 -27.46 4.16 -9.18
CA GLY A 188 -26.75 2.93 -8.83
C GLY A 188 -25.42 3.09 -8.11
N LYS A 189 -24.92 4.30 -7.86
CA LYS A 189 -23.66 4.53 -7.13
C LYS A 189 -23.82 5.19 -5.75
N TRP A 190 -25.00 5.09 -5.15
CA TRP A 190 -25.29 5.74 -3.86
C TRP A 190 -24.98 4.89 -2.64
N SER A 191 -24.75 3.58 -2.83
CA SER A 191 -24.43 2.66 -1.72
C SER A 191 -23.06 2.85 -1.10
N ASP A 192 -22.22 3.69 -1.70
CA ASP A 192 -20.82 3.83 -1.29
C ASP A 192 -20.55 5.16 -0.53
N LEU A 193 -21.65 5.91 -0.21
CA LEU A 193 -21.57 7.22 0.47
C LEU A 193 -22.21 7.24 1.87
N ASP A 194 -22.66 6.09 2.39
CA ASP A 194 -23.17 5.93 3.77
C ASP A 194 -22.09 5.41 4.72
#